data_f74f638ffbf44a9de9227a2f79ca925c
#
_entry.id   f74f638ffbf44a9de9227a2f79ca925c
#
_cell.length_a   1.000
_cell.length_b   1.000
_cell.length_c   1.000
_cell.angle_alpha   90.00
_cell.angle_beta   90.00
_cell.angle_gamma   90.00
#
_symmetry.space_group_name_H-M   'P 1'
#
loop_
_entity.id
_entity.type
_entity.pdbx_description
1 polymer ?
#
loop_
_entity_poly.entity_id
_entity_poly.type
_entity_poly.pdbx_seq_one_letter_code
_entity_poly.pdbx_strand_id
1 'polypeptide(L)'
;MWGTKMKDYITIALPKGKLFKRSVDLLAKVGYAAEGVSEDSRKLVIVNEKTKVRFIITKTVDLPTYVEYGAADVGIIGKDVLLEERKDVYELLDLGFGKCHLMLAVPETGKQPEISDYAHLRVATKYPHCAREYFDGKGIQTEIIKLNGSIELGPLIGLSELIV
;
A
#
# COMPACT_ATOMS: atom_id res chain seq x y z
N MET A 1 -25.24 16.90 8.51
CA MET A 1 -24.83 16.48 9.87
C MET A 1 -23.76 15.40 9.72
N TRP A 2 -22.52 15.83 9.48
CA TRP A 2 -21.36 14.96 9.33
C TRP A 2 -20.45 15.24 10.52
N GLY A 3 -20.37 14.34 11.52
CA GLY A 3 -19.38 14.56 12.58
C GLY A 3 -19.77 14.12 13.99
N THR A 4 -20.69 13.17 14.16
CA THR A 4 -20.73 12.48 15.43
C THR A 4 -19.87 11.24 15.30
N LYS A 5 -18.65 11.26 15.88
CA LYS A 5 -17.89 10.03 16.15
C LYS A 5 -18.91 9.10 16.86
N MET A 6 -19.36 8.07 16.17
CA MET A 6 -20.17 7.04 16.79
C MET A 6 -19.22 6.29 17.72
N LYS A 7 -19.13 6.75 18.97
CA LYS A 7 -18.21 6.26 20.01
C LYS A 7 -18.34 4.75 20.29
N ASP A 8 -19.41 4.16 19.79
CA ASP A 8 -19.76 2.75 20.05
C ASP A 8 -19.30 1.78 18.95
N TYR A 9 -18.62 2.26 17.92
CA TYR A 9 -18.20 1.43 16.78
C TYR A 9 -16.69 1.46 16.60
N ILE A 10 -16.11 0.28 16.38
CA ILE A 10 -14.74 0.17 15.88
C ILE A 10 -14.78 0.35 14.36
N THR A 11 -13.98 1.27 13.85
CA THR A 11 -13.85 1.51 12.41
C THR A 11 -12.63 0.83 11.86
N ILE A 12 -12.83 -0.09 10.90
CA ILE A 12 -11.78 -0.84 10.24
C ILE A 12 -11.65 -0.36 8.80
N ALA A 13 -10.48 0.14 8.42
CA ALA A 13 -10.17 0.51 7.05
C ALA A 13 -9.66 -0.71 6.27
N LEU A 14 -10.25 -0.97 5.11
CA LEU A 14 -9.92 -2.07 4.21
C LEU A 14 -9.37 -1.55 2.89
N PRO A 15 -8.27 -2.15 2.38
CA PRO A 15 -7.68 -1.75 1.12
C PRO A 15 -8.48 -2.29 -0.07
N LYS A 16 -8.65 -1.51 -1.13
CA LYS A 16 -9.05 -2.02 -2.43
C LYS A 16 -7.92 -2.84 -3.06
N GLY A 17 -8.25 -3.83 -3.88
CA GLY A 17 -7.29 -4.61 -4.64
C GLY A 17 -6.90 -5.94 -3.99
N LYS A 18 -5.69 -6.40 -4.24
CA LYS A 18 -5.22 -7.78 -3.98
C LYS A 18 -5.41 -8.28 -2.54
N LEU A 19 -5.36 -7.38 -1.55
CA LEU A 19 -5.51 -7.76 -0.14
C LEU A 19 -6.97 -7.78 0.33
N PHE A 20 -7.91 -7.17 -0.41
CA PHE A 20 -9.29 -6.97 0.02
C PHE A 20 -9.97 -8.30 0.45
N LYS A 21 -10.01 -9.27 -0.45
CA LYS A 21 -10.66 -10.56 -0.19
C LYS A 21 -10.08 -11.27 1.04
N ARG A 22 -8.74 -11.34 1.14
CA ARG A 22 -8.07 -11.99 2.27
C ARG A 22 -8.35 -11.28 3.59
N SER A 23 -8.44 -9.95 3.57
CA SER A 23 -8.78 -9.15 4.74
C SER A 23 -10.21 -9.43 5.22
N VAL A 24 -11.16 -9.48 4.31
CA VAL A 24 -12.57 -9.80 4.62
C VAL A 24 -12.69 -11.23 5.16
N ASP A 25 -12.04 -12.20 4.52
CA ASP A 25 -12.06 -13.60 4.94
C ASP A 25 -11.45 -13.77 6.35
N LEU A 26 -10.38 -13.05 6.66
CA LEU A 26 -9.76 -13.06 7.99
C LEU A 26 -10.71 -12.51 9.05
N LEU A 27 -11.30 -11.34 8.79
CA LEU A 27 -12.24 -10.69 9.72
C LEU A 27 -13.47 -11.55 9.96
N ALA A 28 -13.97 -12.23 8.94
CA ALA A 28 -15.08 -13.16 9.08
C ALA A 28 -14.74 -14.33 10.02
N LYS A 29 -13.51 -14.89 9.93
CA LYS A 29 -13.06 -15.98 10.80
C LYS A 29 -12.98 -15.59 12.28
N VAL A 30 -12.75 -14.33 12.59
CA VAL A 30 -12.69 -13.81 13.96
C VAL A 30 -14.00 -13.18 14.42
N GLY A 31 -15.10 -13.41 13.70
CA GLY A 31 -16.44 -12.99 14.10
C GLY A 31 -16.87 -11.60 13.61
N TYR A 32 -16.02 -10.91 12.83
CA TYR A 32 -16.34 -9.62 12.24
C TYR A 32 -16.75 -9.79 10.76
N ALA A 33 -17.75 -10.64 10.52
CA ALA A 33 -18.27 -10.83 9.18
C ALA A 33 -18.75 -9.50 8.60
N ALA A 34 -18.23 -9.16 7.44
CA ALA A 34 -18.58 -7.97 6.71
C ALA A 34 -19.70 -8.29 5.69
N GLU A 35 -20.90 -8.58 6.18
CA GLU A 35 -22.06 -8.82 5.30
C GLU A 35 -22.28 -7.60 4.40
N GLY A 36 -22.32 -7.84 3.09
CA GLY A 36 -22.49 -6.78 2.09
C GLY A 36 -21.22 -5.96 1.78
N VAL A 37 -20.08 -6.31 2.35
CA VAL A 37 -18.78 -5.74 1.96
C VAL A 37 -18.29 -6.41 0.69
N SER A 38 -18.27 -5.67 -0.41
CA SER A 38 -17.75 -6.08 -1.71
C SER A 38 -16.85 -5.00 -2.26
N GLU A 39 -15.79 -5.38 -2.94
CA GLU A 39 -14.88 -4.44 -3.62
C GLU A 39 -15.59 -3.63 -4.70
N ASP A 40 -16.60 -4.23 -5.36
CA ASP A 40 -17.43 -3.58 -6.37
C ASP A 40 -18.57 -2.73 -5.76
N SER A 41 -18.69 -2.72 -4.44
CA SER A 41 -19.72 -1.94 -3.76
C SER A 41 -19.52 -0.46 -4.00
N ARG A 42 -20.58 0.24 -4.38
CA ARG A 42 -20.61 1.71 -4.41
C ARG A 42 -20.63 2.32 -3.01
N LYS A 43 -20.95 1.53 -1.98
CA LYS A 43 -20.92 1.96 -0.60
C LYS A 43 -19.48 1.90 -0.09
N LEU A 44 -18.92 3.04 0.24
CA LEU A 44 -17.56 3.15 0.79
C LEU A 44 -17.54 2.96 2.30
N VAL A 45 -18.69 3.04 2.95
CA VAL A 45 -18.85 2.83 4.40
C VAL A 45 -19.97 1.82 4.62
N ILE A 46 -19.69 0.77 5.37
CA ILE A 46 -20.63 -0.29 5.69
C ILE A 46 -20.62 -0.51 7.19
N VAL A 47 -21.80 -0.54 7.80
CA VAL A 47 -21.96 -0.69 9.25
C VAL A 47 -22.57 -2.06 9.55
N ASN A 48 -21.94 -2.79 10.47
CA ASN A 48 -22.48 -4.01 11.04
C ASN A 48 -22.98 -3.69 12.47
N GLU A 49 -24.30 -3.59 12.61
CA GLU A 49 -24.94 -3.23 13.88
C GLU A 49 -24.76 -4.30 14.98
N LYS A 50 -24.68 -5.57 14.58
CA LYS A 50 -24.53 -6.70 15.52
C LYS A 50 -23.18 -6.72 16.21
N THR A 51 -22.12 -6.48 15.43
CA THR A 51 -20.74 -6.50 15.95
C THR A 51 -20.23 -5.13 16.35
N LYS A 52 -21.00 -4.07 16.11
CA LYS A 52 -20.59 -2.67 16.31
C LYS A 52 -19.28 -2.33 15.56
N VAL A 53 -19.16 -2.86 14.35
CA VAL A 53 -18.02 -2.57 13.47
C VAL A 53 -18.48 -1.78 12.25
N ARG A 54 -17.69 -0.79 11.89
CA ARG A 54 -17.84 -0.01 10.68
C ARG A 54 -16.65 -0.28 9.77
N PHE A 55 -16.90 -0.63 8.52
CA PHE A 55 -15.87 -0.83 7.51
C PHE A 55 -15.79 0.39 6.60
N ILE A 56 -14.58 0.86 6.33
CA ILE A 56 -14.29 1.87 5.31
C ILE A 56 -13.47 1.21 4.21
N ILE A 57 -13.95 1.27 2.96
CA ILE A 57 -13.23 0.73 1.80
C ILE A 57 -12.56 1.89 1.09
N THR A 58 -11.24 1.88 1.04
CA THR A 58 -10.45 3.00 0.49
C THR A 58 -9.31 2.52 -0.42
N LYS A 59 -8.70 3.45 -1.16
CA LYS A 59 -7.45 3.18 -1.87
C LYS A 59 -6.35 2.83 -0.87
N THR A 60 -5.53 1.86 -1.22
CA THR A 60 -4.49 1.35 -0.32
C THR A 60 -3.53 2.43 0.16
N VAL A 61 -3.15 3.36 -0.72
CA VAL A 61 -2.22 4.46 -0.39
C VAL A 61 -2.79 5.46 0.62
N ASP A 62 -4.11 5.65 0.64
CA ASP A 62 -4.78 6.60 1.53
C ASP A 62 -5.08 6.01 2.92
N LEU A 63 -5.05 4.67 3.03
CA LEU A 63 -5.48 3.96 4.24
C LEU A 63 -4.70 4.36 5.50
N PRO A 64 -3.36 4.47 5.49
CA PRO A 64 -2.61 4.89 6.68
C PRO A 64 -3.03 6.28 7.16
N THR A 65 -3.36 7.19 6.25
CA THR A 65 -3.85 8.53 6.58
C THR A 65 -5.18 8.48 7.34
N TYR A 66 -6.10 7.57 6.97
CA TYR A 66 -7.36 7.42 7.71
C TYR A 66 -7.13 6.96 9.16
N VAL A 67 -6.13 6.13 9.39
CA VAL A 67 -5.76 5.68 10.74
C VAL A 67 -5.03 6.78 11.49
N GLU A 68 -4.03 7.42 10.91
CA GLU A 68 -3.24 8.50 11.49
C GLU A 68 -4.14 9.65 12.01
N TYR A 69 -5.16 10.03 11.24
CA TYR A 69 -6.11 11.09 11.61
C TYR A 69 -7.32 10.60 12.42
N GLY A 70 -7.34 9.34 12.83
CA GLY A 70 -8.41 8.76 13.65
C GLY A 70 -9.77 8.68 12.95
N ALA A 71 -9.81 8.71 11.62
CA ALA A 71 -11.02 8.43 10.84
C ALA A 71 -11.32 6.92 10.81
N ALA A 72 -10.29 6.09 10.95
CA ALA A 72 -10.37 4.67 11.26
C ALA A 72 -9.55 4.36 12.52
N ASP A 73 -10.01 3.39 13.32
CA ASP A 73 -9.30 2.97 14.52
C ASP A 73 -8.18 1.99 14.19
N VAL A 74 -8.39 1.15 13.17
CA VAL A 74 -7.40 0.21 12.65
C VAL A 74 -7.53 0.07 11.13
N GLY A 75 -6.47 -0.43 10.49
CA GLY A 75 -6.47 -0.72 9.05
C GLY A 75 -5.70 -1.99 8.72
N ILE A 76 -6.08 -2.66 7.64
CA ILE A 76 -5.32 -3.79 7.08
C ILE A 76 -4.64 -3.30 5.81
N ILE A 77 -3.31 -3.41 5.75
CA ILE A 77 -2.52 -2.81 4.68
C ILE A 77 -1.25 -3.62 4.39
N GLY A 78 -0.68 -3.46 3.22
CA GLY A 78 0.63 -4.00 2.88
C GLY A 78 1.76 -3.24 3.57
N LYS A 79 2.77 -3.96 4.02
CA LYS A 79 3.97 -3.39 4.64
C LYS A 79 4.72 -2.44 3.70
N ASP A 80 4.71 -2.76 2.40
CA ASP A 80 5.26 -1.93 1.33
C ASP A 80 4.68 -0.51 1.35
N VAL A 81 3.37 -0.37 1.52
CA VAL A 81 2.70 0.94 1.60
C VAL A 81 3.03 1.66 2.90
N LEU A 82 3.11 0.96 4.04
CA LEU A 82 3.53 1.58 5.31
C LEU A 82 4.94 2.16 5.23
N LEU A 83 5.87 1.41 4.63
CA LEU A 83 7.25 1.85 4.42
C LEU A 83 7.33 3.06 3.49
N GLU A 84 6.49 3.09 2.46
CA GLU A 84 6.46 4.19 1.49
C GLU A 84 5.82 5.46 2.05
N GLU A 85 4.62 5.33 2.65
CA GLU A 85 3.82 6.48 3.07
C GLU A 85 4.32 7.12 4.37
N ARG A 86 5.09 6.39 5.20
CA ARG A 86 5.76 6.87 6.42
C ARG A 86 4.85 7.63 7.37
N LYS A 87 3.61 7.16 7.51
CA LYS A 87 2.62 7.74 8.41
C LYS A 87 2.89 7.35 9.85
N ASP A 88 2.52 8.23 10.79
CA ASP A 88 2.66 7.98 12.23
C ASP A 88 1.54 7.04 12.72
N VAL A 89 1.73 5.76 12.48
CA VAL A 89 0.82 4.68 12.87
C VAL A 89 1.59 3.50 13.45
N TYR A 90 0.95 2.75 14.35
CA TYR A 90 1.53 1.54 14.92
C TYR A 90 1.22 0.32 14.05
N GLU A 91 2.24 -0.49 13.79
CA GLU A 91 2.07 -1.83 13.23
C GLU A 91 1.80 -2.79 14.40
N LEU A 92 0.55 -3.22 14.52
CA LEU A 92 0.10 -4.02 15.66
C LEU A 92 0.33 -5.52 15.48
N LEU A 93 0.19 -6.03 14.23
CA LEU A 93 0.22 -7.46 13.95
C LEU A 93 0.58 -7.73 12.50
N ASP A 94 1.52 -8.66 12.26
CA ASP A 94 1.73 -9.27 10.95
C ASP A 94 0.67 -10.37 10.73
N LEU A 95 -0.16 -10.18 9.72
CA LEU A 95 -1.24 -11.11 9.39
C LEU A 95 -0.78 -12.35 8.61
N GLY A 96 0.51 -12.42 8.25
CA GLY A 96 1.14 -13.57 7.61
C GLY A 96 0.75 -13.82 6.16
N PHE A 97 0.09 -12.88 5.48
CA PHE A 97 -0.29 -13.02 4.08
C PHE A 97 0.10 -11.81 3.23
N GLY A 98 0.07 -11.97 1.90
CA GLY A 98 0.41 -10.90 0.96
C GLY A 98 1.89 -10.57 0.92
N LYS A 99 2.77 -11.52 1.26
CA LYS A 99 4.22 -11.34 1.18
C LYS A 99 4.63 -10.91 -0.23
N CYS A 100 5.44 -9.89 -0.30
CA CYS A 100 5.99 -9.36 -1.55
C CYS A 100 7.43 -8.89 -1.33
N HIS A 101 8.13 -8.62 -2.43
CA HIS A 101 9.44 -8.02 -2.44
C HIS A 101 9.43 -6.87 -3.45
N LEU A 102 10.05 -5.75 -3.10
CA LEU A 102 10.42 -4.72 -4.06
C LEU A 102 11.68 -5.18 -4.78
N MET A 103 11.65 -5.15 -6.10
CA MET A 103 12.74 -5.64 -6.94
C MET A 103 13.17 -4.54 -7.89
N LEU A 104 14.48 -4.42 -8.08
CA LEU A 104 15.03 -3.67 -9.20
C LEU A 104 14.87 -4.48 -10.48
N ALA A 105 14.33 -3.87 -11.51
CA ALA A 105 14.26 -4.48 -12.82
C ALA A 105 14.84 -3.53 -13.88
N VAL A 106 15.55 -4.12 -14.82
CA VAL A 106 16.16 -3.46 -15.97
C VAL A 106 15.72 -4.18 -17.25
N PRO A 107 15.76 -3.52 -18.41
CA PRO A 107 15.57 -4.20 -19.68
C PRO A 107 16.60 -5.33 -19.85
N GLU A 108 16.17 -6.45 -20.42
CA GLU A 108 17.04 -7.59 -20.67
C GLU A 108 18.05 -7.25 -21.78
N THR A 109 19.30 -7.01 -21.41
CA THR A 109 20.40 -6.66 -22.33
C THR A 109 21.42 -7.77 -22.49
N GLY A 110 21.15 -8.94 -21.93
CA GLY A 110 22.07 -10.11 -21.95
C GLY A 110 23.23 -10.03 -20.96
N LYS A 111 23.52 -8.88 -20.37
CA LYS A 111 24.51 -8.70 -19.29
C LYS A 111 23.80 -8.22 -18.03
N GLN A 112 24.00 -8.92 -16.92
CA GLN A 112 23.51 -8.41 -15.63
C GLN A 112 24.39 -7.22 -15.20
N PRO A 113 23.79 -6.03 -14.98
CA PRO A 113 24.55 -4.89 -14.50
C PRO A 113 24.97 -5.08 -13.04
N GLU A 114 26.16 -4.59 -12.70
CA GLU A 114 26.57 -4.47 -11.30
C GLU A 114 25.85 -3.31 -10.63
N ILE A 115 25.79 -3.31 -9.29
CA ILE A 115 25.06 -2.27 -8.56
C ILE A 115 25.64 -0.87 -8.76
N SER A 116 26.95 -0.78 -8.99
CA SER A 116 27.66 0.47 -9.32
C SER A 116 27.24 1.07 -10.67
N ASP A 117 26.76 0.24 -11.58
CA ASP A 117 26.32 0.68 -12.92
C ASP A 117 25.01 1.50 -12.85
N TYR A 118 24.34 1.50 -11.69
CA TYR A 118 23.09 2.26 -11.48
C TYR A 118 23.30 3.71 -11.08
N ALA A 119 24.56 4.15 -10.89
CA ALA A 119 24.85 5.54 -10.53
C ALA A 119 24.37 6.51 -11.64
N HIS A 120 23.68 7.57 -11.19
CA HIS A 120 23.11 8.61 -12.06
C HIS A 120 22.02 8.16 -13.03
N LEU A 121 21.51 6.93 -12.90
CA LEU A 121 20.39 6.45 -13.69
C LEU A 121 19.05 6.94 -13.13
N ARG A 122 18.06 7.03 -14.01
CA ARG A 122 16.69 7.37 -13.68
C ARG A 122 15.92 6.11 -13.30
N VAL A 123 15.20 6.17 -12.18
CA VAL A 123 14.45 5.05 -11.60
C VAL A 123 12.98 5.40 -11.57
N ALA A 124 12.15 4.75 -12.37
CA ALA A 124 10.71 4.93 -12.29
C ALA A 124 10.10 3.97 -11.26
N THR A 125 9.30 4.49 -10.34
CA THR A 125 8.74 3.69 -9.25
C THR A 125 7.45 4.27 -8.68
N LYS A 126 6.64 3.39 -8.08
CA LYS A 126 5.54 3.77 -7.18
C LYS A 126 6.00 4.05 -5.75
N TYR A 127 7.21 3.63 -5.40
CA TYR A 127 7.78 3.60 -4.07
C TYR A 127 9.04 4.50 -4.00
N PRO A 128 8.91 5.82 -4.22
CA PRO A 128 10.06 6.72 -4.27
C PRO A 128 10.84 6.78 -2.95
N HIS A 129 10.18 6.68 -1.79
CA HIS A 129 10.89 6.70 -0.51
C HIS A 129 11.68 5.41 -0.31
N CYS A 130 11.05 4.25 -0.55
CA CYS A 130 11.74 2.95 -0.44
C CYS A 130 12.90 2.85 -1.42
N ALA A 131 12.71 3.29 -2.67
CA ALA A 131 13.77 3.29 -3.67
C ALA A 131 14.94 4.19 -3.27
N ARG A 132 14.66 5.42 -2.81
CA ARG A 132 15.69 6.35 -2.34
C ARG A 132 16.48 5.77 -1.19
N GLU A 133 15.81 5.26 -0.16
CA GLU A 133 16.45 4.66 1.00
C GLU A 133 17.37 3.49 0.63
N TYR A 134 16.94 2.67 -0.33
CA TYR A 134 17.76 1.57 -0.84
C TYR A 134 19.05 2.07 -1.52
N PHE A 135 18.94 3.03 -2.45
CA PHE A 135 20.09 3.54 -3.19
C PHE A 135 21.02 4.37 -2.31
N ASP A 136 20.47 5.23 -1.46
CA ASP A 136 21.26 6.02 -0.48
C ASP A 136 22.03 5.11 0.48
N GLY A 137 21.38 4.02 0.95
CA GLY A 137 22.03 3.00 1.79
C GLY A 137 23.17 2.24 1.09
N LYS A 138 23.21 2.28 -0.24
CA LYS A 138 24.31 1.74 -1.07
C LYS A 138 25.32 2.78 -1.50
N GLY A 139 25.11 4.05 -1.18
CA GLY A 139 25.95 5.16 -1.62
C GLY A 139 25.80 5.48 -3.11
N ILE A 140 24.68 5.13 -3.73
CA ILE A 140 24.41 5.29 -5.15
C ILE A 140 23.44 6.44 -5.38
N GLN A 141 23.87 7.46 -6.11
CA GLN A 141 23.00 8.58 -6.48
C GLN A 141 22.17 8.22 -7.72
N THR A 142 20.85 8.33 -7.59
CA THR A 142 19.90 8.08 -8.68
C THR A 142 18.87 9.20 -8.76
N GLU A 143 18.29 9.39 -9.95
CA GLU A 143 17.14 10.26 -10.13
C GLU A 143 15.87 9.43 -9.98
N ILE A 144 15.07 9.69 -8.94
CA ILE A 144 13.83 8.95 -8.69
C ILE A 144 12.65 9.66 -9.34
N ILE A 145 11.97 8.97 -10.25
CA ILE A 145 10.78 9.44 -10.97
C ILE A 145 9.55 8.70 -10.41
N LYS A 146 8.68 9.44 -9.72
CA LYS A 146 7.43 8.86 -9.19
C LYS A 146 6.42 8.66 -10.31
N LEU A 147 5.93 7.42 -10.45
CA LEU A 147 4.77 7.07 -11.26
C LEU A 147 3.70 6.41 -10.38
N ASN A 148 2.43 6.53 -10.77
CA ASN A 148 1.31 5.93 -10.02
C ASN A 148 0.87 4.57 -10.58
N GLY A 149 1.42 4.15 -11.72
CA GLY A 149 1.14 2.88 -12.39
C GLY A 149 1.93 2.74 -13.68
N SER A 150 1.85 1.57 -14.31
CA SER A 150 2.51 1.25 -15.57
C SER A 150 3.99 1.65 -15.59
N ILE A 151 4.69 1.36 -14.49
CA ILE A 151 6.10 1.72 -14.32
C ILE A 151 6.98 1.07 -15.38
N GLU A 152 6.57 -0.10 -15.90
CA GLU A 152 7.22 -0.86 -16.97
C GLU A 152 7.32 -0.08 -18.29
N LEU A 153 6.47 0.94 -18.48
CA LEU A 153 6.59 1.82 -19.66
C LEU A 153 7.80 2.74 -19.56
N GLY A 154 8.27 3.07 -18.35
CA GLY A 154 9.40 3.97 -18.15
C GLY A 154 10.60 3.66 -19.03
N PRO A 155 11.19 2.45 -18.96
CA PRO A 155 12.30 2.06 -19.82
C PRO A 155 11.94 1.96 -21.29
N LEU A 156 10.72 1.54 -21.62
CA LEU A 156 10.29 1.36 -23.02
C LEU A 156 10.23 2.67 -23.80
N ILE A 157 9.90 3.77 -23.13
CA ILE A 157 9.78 5.10 -23.73
C ILE A 157 10.98 6.02 -23.42
N GLY A 158 12.04 5.47 -22.79
CA GLY A 158 13.22 6.24 -22.45
C GLY A 158 13.04 7.25 -21.30
N LEU A 159 12.00 7.07 -20.46
CA LEU A 159 11.78 7.91 -19.27
C LEU A 159 12.75 7.54 -18.14
N SER A 160 13.06 6.27 -18.00
CA SER A 160 13.98 5.74 -16.98
C SER A 160 14.80 4.58 -17.53
N GLU A 161 15.91 4.29 -16.93
CA GLU A 161 16.76 3.14 -17.26
C GLU A 161 16.35 1.89 -16.48
N LEU A 162 15.76 2.08 -15.29
CA LEU A 162 15.33 0.98 -14.42
C LEU A 162 14.03 1.33 -13.68
N ILE A 163 13.44 0.31 -13.07
CA ILE A 163 12.20 0.41 -12.31
C ILE A 163 12.31 -0.32 -10.96
N VAL A 164 11.48 0.10 -10.00
CA VAL A 164 11.26 -0.58 -8.72
C VAL A 164 9.78 -0.84 -8.51
#